data_6b5bff774a31855a6e636510fe66db01
#
_entry.id   6b5bff774a31855a6e636510fe66db01
#
_cell.length_a   1.000
_cell.length_b   1.000
_cell.length_c   1.000
_cell.angle_alpha   90.00
_cell.angle_beta   90.00
_cell.angle_gamma   90.00
#
_symmetry.space_group_name_H-M   'P 1'
#
loop_
_entity.id
_entity.type
_entity.pdbx_description
1 polymer ?
#
loop_
_entity_poly.entity_id
_entity_poly.type
_entity_poly.pdbx_seq_one_letter_code
_entity_poly.pdbx_strand_id
1 'polypeptide(L)'
;MDKLVEREPAPQNPLVAAPALAVQFFLIPLAVVAVTVVAYLGFRSMLTDTRGAREYLAEVQNGGTDRRWPAAYELSRLMDDPKVRADRSLAPALVNAFEQAKDDDPRIQRYLALAIGRLDPPIPAEAIDVLSKSLDEPDRVATPGTEAWMSRLTGRSDSDLSEVRISTIWALGASGDPRVAERLQPFYQSPDAGIRKVVVYALGALPGDTQLETLRAALQDAAPDVRWNAAVGLARHGDRQGAGVIRQMIDRDYVEHVVTRDVRQDQDLDPIADVMISGLRAAAALKDETLREPIATLSQQDRSMKVRQAALEALKAIS
;
A
#
# COMPACT_ATOMS: atom_id res chain seq x y z
N MET A 1 78.25 58.34 -22.67
CA MET A 1 77.48 57.38 -23.40
C MET A 1 77.34 56.13 -22.50
N ASP A 2 76.32 56.21 -21.64
CA ASP A 2 76.00 55.11 -20.72
C ASP A 2 75.01 54.10 -21.40
N LYS A 3 75.44 52.86 -21.54
CA LYS A 3 74.60 51.79 -22.03
C LYS A 3 73.76 51.29 -20.85
N LEU A 4 72.48 51.54 -20.91
CA LEU A 4 71.49 50.93 -20.04
C LEU A 4 71.45 49.43 -20.38
N VAL A 5 71.89 48.60 -19.45
CA VAL A 5 71.72 47.12 -19.51
C VAL A 5 70.30 46.80 -19.04
N GLU A 6 69.44 46.44 -19.99
CA GLU A 6 68.15 45.87 -19.70
C GLU A 6 68.34 44.52 -18.98
N ARG A 7 67.87 44.43 -17.73
CA ARG A 7 67.83 43.21 -16.98
C ARG A 7 66.63 42.36 -17.50
N GLU A 8 66.91 41.27 -18.15
CA GLU A 8 65.87 40.27 -18.41
C GLU A 8 65.18 39.79 -17.09
N PRO A 9 63.89 39.64 -17.07
CA PRO A 9 63.19 39.10 -15.92
C PRO A 9 63.57 37.64 -15.74
N ALA A 10 63.94 37.25 -14.53
CA ALA A 10 64.29 35.87 -14.16
C ALA A 10 63.16 34.88 -14.53
N PRO A 11 63.47 33.69 -15.05
CA PRO A 11 62.45 32.72 -15.40
C PRO A 11 61.68 32.31 -14.17
N GLN A 12 60.38 32.50 -14.23
CA GLN A 12 59.45 32.02 -13.18
C GLN A 12 59.47 30.50 -13.15
N ASN A 13 59.87 29.93 -12.03
CA ASN A 13 60.05 28.52 -11.84
C ASN A 13 58.66 27.81 -11.89
N PRO A 14 58.31 26.97 -12.90
CA PRO A 14 56.97 26.40 -13.06
C PRO A 14 56.59 25.42 -11.94
N LEU A 15 57.55 25.01 -11.12
CA LEU A 15 57.33 24.07 -10.01
C LEU A 15 56.66 24.72 -8.77
N VAL A 16 56.64 26.03 -8.67
CA VAL A 16 55.99 26.74 -7.54
C VAL A 16 54.49 26.95 -7.77
N ALA A 17 54.01 26.87 -9.00
CA ALA A 17 52.59 27.01 -9.35
C ALA A 17 51.79 25.70 -9.20
N ALA A 18 52.43 24.52 -9.23
CA ALA A 18 51.77 23.24 -9.17
C ALA A 18 50.90 22.99 -7.89
N PRO A 19 51.38 23.32 -6.66
CA PRO A 19 50.57 23.15 -5.47
C PRO A 19 49.37 24.11 -5.42
N ALA A 20 49.51 25.33 -5.93
CA ALA A 20 48.40 26.30 -5.98
C ALA A 20 47.33 25.87 -6.98
N LEU A 21 47.68 25.32 -8.14
CA LEU A 21 46.77 24.80 -9.10
C LEU A 21 46.04 23.53 -8.55
N ALA A 22 46.75 22.66 -7.87
CA ALA A 22 46.14 21.49 -7.23
C ALA A 22 45.09 21.90 -6.15
N VAL A 23 45.41 22.92 -5.33
CA VAL A 23 44.44 23.47 -4.36
C VAL A 23 43.23 24.07 -5.06
N GLN A 24 43.44 24.86 -6.09
CA GLN A 24 42.34 25.57 -6.76
C GLN A 24 41.43 24.63 -7.58
N PHE A 25 41.98 23.64 -8.27
CA PHE A 25 41.22 22.78 -9.15
C PHE A 25 40.71 21.50 -8.49
N PHE A 26 41.30 21.07 -7.38
CA PHE A 26 40.87 19.83 -6.71
C PHE A 26 40.37 20.07 -5.28
N LEU A 27 41.09 20.82 -4.45
CA LEU A 27 40.70 20.96 -3.05
C LEU A 27 39.50 21.91 -2.87
N ILE A 28 39.41 23.01 -3.64
CA ILE A 28 38.27 23.92 -3.52
C ILE A 28 36.99 23.23 -4.01
N PRO A 29 36.91 22.59 -5.21
CA PRO A 29 35.72 21.86 -5.62
C PRO A 29 35.36 20.72 -4.66
N LEU A 30 36.37 19.96 -4.16
CA LEU A 30 36.15 18.90 -3.19
C LEU A 30 35.56 19.44 -1.87
N ALA A 31 36.07 20.57 -1.37
CA ALA A 31 35.56 21.21 -0.18
C ALA A 31 34.12 21.72 -0.37
N VAL A 32 33.79 22.28 -1.54
CA VAL A 32 32.42 22.71 -1.87
C VAL A 32 31.47 21.51 -1.88
N VAL A 33 31.86 20.40 -2.54
CA VAL A 33 31.08 19.18 -2.55
C VAL A 33 30.91 18.63 -1.14
N ALA A 34 31.95 18.56 -0.34
CA ALA A 34 31.89 18.09 1.03
C ALA A 34 30.93 18.95 1.90
N VAL A 35 31.02 20.26 1.80
CA VAL A 35 30.12 21.21 2.51
C VAL A 35 28.69 21.02 2.04
N THR A 36 28.45 20.86 0.73
CA THR A 36 27.11 20.62 0.17
C THR A 36 26.53 19.29 0.67
N VAL A 37 27.34 18.23 0.70
CA VAL A 37 26.93 16.92 1.21
C VAL A 37 26.62 16.98 2.70
N VAL A 38 27.46 17.64 3.50
CA VAL A 38 27.22 17.83 4.95
C VAL A 38 25.95 18.66 5.18
N ALA A 39 25.79 19.77 4.45
CA ALA A 39 24.57 20.59 4.53
C ALA A 39 23.33 19.79 4.12
N TYR A 40 23.39 19.00 3.05
CA TYR A 40 22.31 18.12 2.61
C TYR A 40 21.98 17.06 3.66
N LEU A 41 22.99 16.38 4.22
CA LEU A 41 22.79 15.37 5.26
C LEU A 41 22.22 15.99 6.55
N GLY A 42 22.70 17.17 6.94
CA GLY A 42 22.17 17.94 8.07
C GLY A 42 20.71 18.34 7.84
N PHE A 43 20.41 18.90 6.67
CA PHE A 43 19.05 19.28 6.29
C PHE A 43 18.13 18.06 6.22
N ARG A 44 18.57 16.96 5.61
CA ARG A 44 17.85 15.69 5.58
C ARG A 44 17.57 15.14 6.98
N SER A 45 18.56 15.21 7.89
CA SER A 45 18.40 14.79 9.29
C SER A 45 17.37 15.64 10.04
N MET A 46 17.29 16.94 9.75
CA MET A 46 16.27 17.84 10.32
C MET A 46 14.86 17.56 9.76
N LEU A 47 14.76 17.13 8.50
CA LEU A 47 13.48 16.82 7.86
C LEU A 47 13.02 15.38 8.12
N THR A 48 13.91 14.48 8.55
CA THR A 48 13.53 13.11 8.88
C THR A 48 12.89 13.13 10.26
N ASP A 49 11.57 12.92 10.29
CA ASP A 49 10.87 12.72 11.54
C ASP A 49 11.37 11.41 12.18
N THR A 50 12.07 11.53 13.31
CA THR A 50 12.65 10.40 14.04
C THR A 50 11.71 9.83 15.09
N ARG A 51 10.45 10.34 15.14
CA ARG A 51 9.47 9.88 16.11
C ARG A 51 9.14 8.41 15.90
N GLY A 52 9.10 7.67 17.00
CA GLY A 52 8.74 6.25 17.01
C GLY A 52 7.23 6.02 17.03
N ALA A 53 6.82 4.78 16.79
CA ALA A 53 5.40 4.39 16.79
C ALA A 53 4.66 4.76 18.08
N ARG A 54 5.33 4.67 19.23
CA ARG A 54 4.76 5.03 20.54
C ARG A 54 4.51 6.54 20.70
N GLU A 55 5.38 7.38 20.11
CA GLU A 55 5.22 8.83 20.15
C GLU A 55 4.04 9.27 19.29
N TYR A 56 3.91 8.69 18.08
CA TYR A 56 2.73 8.93 17.24
C TYR A 56 1.45 8.43 17.90
N LEU A 57 1.48 7.27 18.53
CA LEU A 57 0.33 6.73 19.25
C LEU A 57 -0.09 7.65 20.42
N ALA A 58 0.88 8.17 21.17
CA ALA A 58 0.61 9.15 22.23
C ALA A 58 0.01 10.45 21.67
N GLU A 59 0.45 10.91 20.48
CA GLU A 59 -0.13 12.08 19.80
C GLU A 59 -1.53 11.81 19.27
N VAL A 60 -1.83 10.60 18.79
CA VAL A 60 -3.20 10.17 18.44
C VAL A 60 -4.13 10.25 19.64
N GLN A 61 -3.68 9.82 20.81
CA GLN A 61 -4.50 9.78 22.04
C GLN A 61 -4.66 11.16 22.70
N ASN A 62 -3.60 11.97 22.73
CA ASN A 62 -3.52 13.18 23.56
C ASN A 62 -3.27 14.47 22.76
N GLY A 63 -3.11 14.38 21.45
CA GLY A 63 -2.82 15.51 20.58
C GLY A 63 -4.05 16.42 20.37
N GLY A 64 -3.79 17.65 19.90
CA GLY A 64 -4.86 18.53 19.42
C GLY A 64 -5.54 17.98 18.17
N THR A 65 -6.79 18.38 17.93
CA THR A 65 -7.67 17.89 16.85
C THR A 65 -6.98 17.85 15.49
N ASP A 66 -6.22 18.89 15.15
CA ASP A 66 -5.56 19.01 13.84
C ASP A 66 -4.33 18.07 13.68
N ARG A 67 -3.79 17.54 14.78
CA ARG A 67 -2.58 16.72 14.77
C ARG A 67 -2.85 15.22 14.90
N ARG A 68 -4.01 14.83 15.38
CA ARG A 68 -4.34 13.43 15.68
C ARG A 68 -4.44 12.55 14.45
N TRP A 69 -5.15 13.00 13.40
CA TRP A 69 -5.26 12.20 12.18
C TRP A 69 -3.93 12.11 11.38
N PRO A 70 -3.09 13.18 11.28
CA PRO A 70 -1.77 13.04 10.67
C PRO A 70 -0.86 12.07 11.45
N ALA A 71 -0.94 12.10 12.79
CA ALA A 71 -0.20 11.15 13.62
C ALA A 71 -0.67 9.69 13.39
N ALA A 72 -1.97 9.45 13.27
CA ALA A 72 -2.51 8.13 12.93
C ALA A 72 -2.06 7.65 11.54
N TYR A 73 -2.01 8.56 10.56
CA TYR A 73 -1.49 8.28 9.23
C TYR A 73 -0.02 7.86 9.26
N GLU A 74 0.86 8.66 9.91
CA GLU A 74 2.29 8.34 10.02
C GLU A 74 2.51 7.06 10.83
N LEU A 75 1.75 6.82 11.89
CA LEU A 75 1.76 5.57 12.64
C LEU A 75 1.44 4.38 11.72
N SER A 76 0.39 4.48 10.91
CA SER A 76 0.03 3.42 9.96
C SER A 76 1.12 3.14 8.93
N ARG A 77 1.87 4.16 8.50
CA ARG A 77 3.03 4.01 7.60
C ARG A 77 4.23 3.36 8.27
N LEU A 78 4.50 3.71 9.54
CA LEU A 78 5.57 3.07 10.30
C LEU A 78 5.38 1.57 10.48
N MET A 79 4.12 1.07 10.39
CA MET A 79 3.84 -0.36 10.41
C MET A 79 4.38 -1.10 9.17
N ASP A 80 4.91 -0.40 8.15
CA ASP A 80 5.62 -1.04 7.04
C ASP A 80 7.03 -1.53 7.47
N ASP A 81 7.59 -0.99 8.57
CA ASP A 81 8.84 -1.50 9.14
C ASP A 81 8.58 -2.82 9.89
N PRO A 82 9.25 -3.93 9.52
CA PRO A 82 9.11 -5.23 10.20
C PRO A 82 9.36 -5.18 11.71
N LYS A 83 10.25 -4.29 12.18
CA LYS A 83 10.55 -4.14 13.61
C LYS A 83 9.38 -3.54 14.39
N VAL A 84 8.65 -2.61 13.76
CA VAL A 84 7.46 -1.97 14.37
C VAL A 84 6.30 -2.96 14.39
N ARG A 85 6.06 -3.68 13.28
CA ARG A 85 5.00 -4.70 13.20
C ARG A 85 5.16 -5.82 14.23
N ALA A 86 6.40 -6.22 14.49
CA ALA A 86 6.72 -7.27 15.44
C ALA A 86 6.59 -6.83 16.92
N ASP A 87 6.45 -5.54 17.22
CA ASP A 87 6.27 -5.03 18.58
C ASP A 87 4.85 -5.30 19.09
N ARG A 88 4.67 -6.46 19.68
CA ARG A 88 3.38 -6.88 20.27
C ARG A 88 2.86 -5.96 21.37
N SER A 89 3.72 -5.12 21.97
CA SER A 89 3.30 -4.17 23.00
C SER A 89 2.47 -3.01 22.44
N LEU A 90 2.51 -2.78 21.11
CA LEU A 90 1.68 -1.77 20.44
C LEU A 90 0.20 -2.19 20.33
N ALA A 91 -0.07 -3.49 20.25
CA ALA A 91 -1.42 -3.98 19.95
C ALA A 91 -2.50 -3.52 20.95
N PRO A 92 -2.34 -3.64 22.28
CA PRO A 92 -3.36 -3.16 23.23
C PRO A 92 -3.59 -1.65 23.14
N ALA A 93 -2.52 -0.88 22.90
CA ALA A 93 -2.61 0.56 22.82
C ALA A 93 -3.26 1.03 21.50
N LEU A 94 -3.03 0.32 20.39
CA LEU A 94 -3.71 0.54 19.10
C LEU A 94 -5.21 0.23 19.21
N VAL A 95 -5.57 -0.88 19.85
CA VAL A 95 -6.97 -1.28 20.09
C VAL A 95 -7.70 -0.23 20.92
N ASN A 96 -7.10 0.19 22.04
CA ASN A 96 -7.68 1.22 22.88
C ASN A 96 -7.85 2.56 22.11
N ALA A 97 -6.83 2.97 21.36
CA ALA A 97 -6.93 4.18 20.55
C ALA A 97 -8.03 4.09 19.48
N PHE A 98 -8.21 2.92 18.85
CA PHE A 98 -9.27 2.66 17.87
C PHE A 98 -10.66 2.78 18.49
N GLU A 99 -10.89 2.21 19.68
CA GLU A 99 -12.15 2.32 20.40
C GLU A 99 -12.46 3.77 20.80
N GLN A 100 -11.46 4.50 21.31
CA GLN A 100 -11.61 5.90 21.69
C GLN A 100 -11.90 6.82 20.50
N ALA A 101 -11.46 6.45 19.31
CA ALA A 101 -11.65 7.23 18.09
C ALA A 101 -13.05 7.08 17.46
N LYS A 102 -13.98 6.33 18.08
CA LYS A 102 -15.30 6.02 17.52
C LYS A 102 -16.12 7.25 17.15
N ASP A 103 -16.11 8.27 18.00
CA ASP A 103 -16.87 9.52 17.80
C ASP A 103 -16.00 10.70 17.34
N ASP A 104 -14.78 10.41 16.94
CA ASP A 104 -13.77 11.35 16.48
C ASP A 104 -13.74 11.50 14.96
N ASP A 105 -12.69 12.13 14.43
CA ASP A 105 -12.42 12.21 13.00
C ASP A 105 -12.28 10.79 12.39
N PRO A 106 -13.11 10.39 11.42
CA PRO A 106 -13.10 9.05 10.84
C PRO A 106 -11.73 8.62 10.30
N ARG A 107 -10.91 9.57 9.86
CA ARG A 107 -9.55 9.30 9.38
C ARG A 107 -8.67 8.67 10.45
N ILE A 108 -8.86 9.05 11.73
CA ILE A 108 -8.12 8.46 12.85
C ILE A 108 -8.46 6.97 12.95
N GLN A 109 -9.74 6.65 13.00
CA GLN A 109 -10.21 5.27 13.10
C GLN A 109 -9.78 4.43 11.89
N ARG A 110 -9.85 5.01 10.67
CA ARG A 110 -9.36 4.39 9.44
C ARG A 110 -7.89 3.99 9.53
N TYR A 111 -7.00 4.92 9.89
CA TYR A 111 -5.56 4.64 9.95
C TYR A 111 -5.18 3.73 11.10
N LEU A 112 -5.89 3.77 12.23
CA LEU A 112 -5.70 2.81 13.32
C LEU A 112 -6.12 1.39 12.93
N ALA A 113 -7.23 1.23 12.19
CA ALA A 113 -7.61 -0.08 11.63
C ALA A 113 -6.51 -0.63 10.71
N LEU A 114 -5.97 0.21 9.81
CA LEU A 114 -4.85 -0.17 8.96
C LEU A 114 -3.59 -0.54 9.76
N ALA A 115 -3.29 0.19 10.83
CA ALA A 115 -2.16 -0.13 11.70
C ALA A 115 -2.34 -1.48 12.41
N ILE A 116 -3.53 -1.76 12.94
CA ILE A 116 -3.87 -3.05 13.57
C ILE A 116 -3.72 -4.20 12.56
N GLY A 117 -4.27 -4.03 11.34
CA GLY A 117 -4.20 -5.07 10.30
C GLY A 117 -2.79 -5.35 9.77
N ARG A 118 -1.82 -4.45 10.04
CA ARG A 118 -0.41 -4.65 9.69
C ARG A 118 0.43 -5.29 10.79
N LEU A 119 -0.11 -5.52 11.99
CA LEU A 119 0.59 -6.26 13.03
C LEU A 119 0.96 -7.66 12.54
N ASP A 120 2.13 -8.16 12.96
CA ASP A 120 2.52 -9.52 12.60
C ASP A 120 1.56 -10.55 13.24
N PRO A 121 1.07 -11.54 12.47
CA PRO A 121 0.17 -12.57 12.99
C PRO A 121 0.82 -13.44 14.09
N PRO A 122 0.04 -13.98 15.02
CA PRO A 122 -1.41 -13.81 15.16
C PRO A 122 -1.77 -12.46 15.79
N ILE A 123 -2.76 -11.80 15.22
CA ILE A 123 -3.35 -10.57 15.79
C ILE A 123 -4.10 -10.95 17.07
N PRO A 124 -4.01 -10.16 18.16
CA PRO A 124 -4.72 -10.45 19.42
C PRO A 124 -6.24 -10.58 19.20
N ALA A 125 -6.86 -11.55 19.87
CA ALA A 125 -8.31 -11.79 19.78
C ALA A 125 -9.13 -10.56 20.13
N GLU A 126 -8.68 -9.78 21.13
CA GLU A 126 -9.30 -8.50 21.50
C GLU A 126 -9.36 -7.51 20.34
N ALA A 127 -8.30 -7.41 19.54
CA ALA A 127 -8.29 -6.55 18.35
C ALA A 127 -9.32 -7.02 17.30
N ILE A 128 -9.43 -8.34 17.10
CA ILE A 128 -10.42 -8.93 16.19
C ILE A 128 -11.84 -8.65 16.68
N ASP A 129 -12.10 -8.79 17.98
CA ASP A 129 -13.41 -8.54 18.58
C ASP A 129 -13.81 -7.07 18.45
N VAL A 130 -12.89 -6.15 18.73
CA VAL A 130 -13.14 -4.69 18.61
C VAL A 130 -13.38 -4.28 17.16
N LEU A 131 -12.54 -4.72 16.24
CA LEU A 131 -12.74 -4.47 14.80
C LEU A 131 -14.05 -5.07 14.32
N SER A 132 -14.40 -6.30 14.72
CA SER A 132 -15.66 -6.94 14.34
C SER A 132 -16.87 -6.18 14.88
N LYS A 133 -16.83 -5.74 16.13
CA LYS A 133 -17.89 -4.95 16.75
C LYS A 133 -18.11 -3.62 16.06
N SER A 134 -17.05 -2.97 15.56
CA SER A 134 -17.18 -1.71 14.83
C SER A 134 -17.94 -1.84 13.51
N LEU A 135 -18.01 -3.04 12.93
CA LEU A 135 -18.81 -3.33 11.73
C LEU A 135 -20.31 -3.45 12.00
N ASP A 136 -20.73 -3.68 13.27
CA ASP A 136 -22.14 -3.78 13.66
C ASP A 136 -22.85 -2.44 13.69
N GLU A 137 -22.09 -1.35 13.67
CA GLU A 137 -22.67 -0.02 13.61
C GLU A 137 -23.42 0.13 12.28
N PRO A 138 -24.73 0.42 12.33
CA PRO A 138 -25.48 0.60 11.10
C PRO A 138 -24.81 1.69 10.27
N ASP A 139 -24.73 1.47 8.94
CA ASP A 139 -24.54 2.60 8.05
C ASP A 139 -25.60 3.62 8.46
N ARG A 140 -25.17 4.77 8.95
CA ARG A 140 -26.06 5.90 9.09
C ARG A 140 -26.43 6.30 7.68
N VAL A 141 -27.41 5.58 7.10
CA VAL A 141 -28.02 5.93 5.82
C VAL A 141 -28.57 7.32 6.04
N ALA A 142 -27.83 8.30 5.58
CA ALA A 142 -28.30 9.66 5.60
C ALA A 142 -29.59 9.69 4.78
N THR A 143 -30.67 10.05 5.41
CA THR A 143 -31.96 10.25 4.73
C THR A 143 -31.74 11.30 3.65
N PRO A 144 -32.16 11.08 2.39
CA PRO A 144 -32.01 12.07 1.33
C PRO A 144 -32.50 13.45 1.81
N GLY A 145 -31.62 14.44 1.83
CA GLY A 145 -31.91 15.82 2.30
C GLY A 145 -31.34 16.19 3.67
N THR A 146 -30.97 15.25 4.54
CA THR A 146 -30.31 15.54 5.84
C THR A 146 -28.80 15.48 5.76
N GLU A 147 -28.24 14.88 4.73
CA GLU A 147 -26.82 14.58 4.56
C GLU A 147 -25.91 15.82 4.56
N ALA A 148 -26.27 16.83 3.78
CA ALA A 148 -25.40 17.98 3.58
C ALA A 148 -25.25 18.87 4.82
N TRP A 149 -26.27 18.96 5.69
CA TRP A 149 -26.16 19.75 6.90
C TRP A 149 -25.54 18.96 8.06
N MET A 150 -25.82 17.63 8.13
CA MET A 150 -25.21 16.74 9.12
C MET A 150 -23.70 16.60 8.89
N SER A 151 -23.26 16.40 7.63
CA SER A 151 -21.84 16.34 7.32
C SER A 151 -21.10 17.65 7.63
N ARG A 152 -21.77 18.81 7.42
CA ARG A 152 -21.23 20.13 7.81
C ARG A 152 -21.12 20.31 9.32
N LEU A 153 -22.04 19.74 10.09
CA LEU A 153 -22.03 19.84 11.56
C LEU A 153 -21.07 18.85 12.20
N THR A 154 -20.96 17.63 11.66
CA THR A 154 -20.16 16.56 12.25
C THR A 154 -18.77 16.43 11.61
N GLY A 155 -18.53 17.09 10.47
CA GLY A 155 -17.30 16.91 9.67
C GLY A 155 -17.12 15.48 9.12
N ARG A 156 -18.19 14.66 9.15
CA ARG A 156 -18.17 13.25 8.71
C ARG A 156 -19.03 13.10 7.47
N SER A 157 -18.46 12.52 6.41
CA SER A 157 -19.18 12.17 5.18
C SER A 157 -19.45 10.66 5.12
N ASP A 158 -20.43 10.24 4.31
CA ASP A 158 -20.69 8.81 4.08
C ASP A 158 -19.49 8.12 3.44
N SER A 159 -18.73 8.83 2.61
CA SER A 159 -17.48 8.34 2.05
C SER A 159 -16.43 8.05 3.13
N ASP A 160 -16.32 8.88 4.17
CA ASP A 160 -15.36 8.67 5.26
C ASP A 160 -15.73 7.44 6.10
N LEU A 161 -17.03 7.22 6.33
CA LEU A 161 -17.53 6.04 7.05
C LEU A 161 -17.30 4.75 6.22
N SER A 162 -17.53 4.80 4.91
CA SER A 162 -17.22 3.70 4.00
C SER A 162 -15.73 3.37 4.01
N GLU A 163 -14.85 4.37 4.05
CA GLU A 163 -13.40 4.18 4.14
C GLU A 163 -12.96 3.53 5.47
N VAL A 164 -13.59 3.89 6.59
CA VAL A 164 -13.35 3.22 7.88
C VAL A 164 -13.76 1.75 7.79
N ARG A 165 -14.95 1.47 7.25
CA ARG A 165 -15.46 0.10 7.08
C ARG A 165 -14.55 -0.73 6.17
N ILE A 166 -14.13 -0.19 5.03
CA ILE A 166 -13.19 -0.83 4.11
C ILE A 166 -11.87 -1.19 4.83
N SER A 167 -11.33 -0.24 5.60
CA SER A 167 -10.07 -0.46 6.33
C SER A 167 -10.22 -1.50 7.44
N THR A 168 -11.37 -1.51 8.12
CA THR A 168 -11.68 -2.51 9.16
C THR A 168 -11.84 -3.91 8.57
N ILE A 169 -12.57 -4.07 7.46
CA ILE A 169 -12.71 -5.35 6.76
C ILE A 169 -11.34 -5.85 6.28
N TRP A 170 -10.53 -4.96 5.71
CA TRP A 170 -9.18 -5.31 5.29
C TRP A 170 -8.31 -5.80 6.48
N ALA A 171 -8.35 -5.10 7.62
CA ALA A 171 -7.61 -5.47 8.83
C ALA A 171 -8.04 -6.84 9.38
N LEU A 172 -9.35 -7.10 9.38
CA LEU A 172 -9.91 -8.40 9.76
C LEU A 172 -9.44 -9.51 8.81
N GLY A 173 -9.44 -9.27 7.49
CA GLY A 173 -8.91 -10.23 6.51
C GLY A 173 -7.41 -10.51 6.69
N ALA A 174 -6.64 -9.50 7.10
CA ALA A 174 -5.21 -9.64 7.38
C ALA A 174 -4.90 -10.40 8.69
N SER A 175 -5.90 -10.56 9.57
CA SER A 175 -5.73 -11.25 10.86
C SER A 175 -5.34 -12.72 10.73
N GLY A 176 -5.74 -13.38 9.63
CA GLY A 176 -5.57 -14.82 9.44
C GLY A 176 -6.45 -15.70 10.34
N ASP A 177 -7.40 -15.12 11.09
CA ASP A 177 -8.32 -15.86 11.94
C ASP A 177 -9.52 -16.38 11.14
N PRO A 178 -9.70 -17.70 11.00
CA PRO A 178 -10.81 -18.27 10.19
C PRO A 178 -12.21 -17.89 10.70
N ARG A 179 -12.37 -17.59 11.99
CA ARG A 179 -13.65 -17.18 12.59
C ARG A 179 -14.19 -15.89 12.01
N VAL A 180 -13.31 -15.06 11.45
CA VAL A 180 -13.66 -13.79 10.83
C VAL A 180 -14.46 -13.99 9.54
N ALA A 181 -14.29 -15.11 8.85
CA ALA A 181 -14.96 -15.38 7.58
C ALA A 181 -16.49 -15.29 7.68
N GLU A 182 -17.10 -15.96 8.67
CA GLU A 182 -18.55 -15.93 8.89
C GLU A 182 -19.04 -14.50 9.19
N ARG A 183 -18.21 -13.70 9.86
CA ARG A 183 -18.52 -12.32 10.20
C ARG A 183 -18.52 -11.40 8.99
N LEU A 184 -17.62 -11.63 8.02
CA LEU A 184 -17.48 -10.80 6.83
C LEU A 184 -18.46 -11.15 5.71
N GLN A 185 -18.89 -12.40 5.58
CA GLN A 185 -19.77 -12.87 4.49
C GLN A 185 -21.02 -12.01 4.25
N PRO A 186 -21.76 -11.54 5.28
CA PRO A 186 -22.95 -10.73 5.08
C PRO A 186 -22.67 -9.40 4.34
N PHE A 187 -21.47 -8.85 4.50
CA PHE A 187 -21.08 -7.58 3.85
C PHE A 187 -20.86 -7.74 2.33
N TYR A 188 -20.78 -8.94 1.80
CA TYR A 188 -20.81 -9.18 0.35
C TYR A 188 -22.13 -8.75 -0.29
N GLN A 189 -23.21 -8.63 0.46
CA GLN A 189 -24.50 -8.14 -0.03
C GLN A 189 -24.56 -6.59 -0.10
N SER A 190 -23.49 -5.88 0.22
CA SER A 190 -23.44 -4.42 0.16
C SER A 190 -23.74 -3.90 -1.26
N PRO A 191 -24.55 -2.84 -1.41
CA PRO A 191 -24.71 -2.15 -2.69
C PRO A 191 -23.40 -1.48 -3.17
N ASP A 192 -22.49 -1.15 -2.25
CA ASP A 192 -21.19 -0.55 -2.55
C ASP A 192 -20.21 -1.61 -3.07
N ALA A 193 -19.78 -1.45 -4.33
CA ALA A 193 -18.80 -2.34 -4.95
C ALA A 193 -17.43 -2.31 -4.26
N GLY A 194 -17.03 -1.20 -3.66
CA GLY A 194 -15.79 -1.06 -2.90
C GLY A 194 -15.82 -1.93 -1.63
N ILE A 195 -16.95 -1.95 -0.92
CA ILE A 195 -17.16 -2.84 0.23
C ILE A 195 -17.13 -4.30 -0.24
N ARG A 196 -17.91 -4.68 -1.29
CA ARG A 196 -17.89 -6.06 -1.80
C ARG A 196 -16.49 -6.51 -2.23
N LYS A 197 -15.73 -5.62 -2.89
CA LYS A 197 -14.35 -5.87 -3.30
C LYS A 197 -13.44 -6.21 -2.13
N VAL A 198 -13.46 -5.40 -1.06
CA VAL A 198 -12.59 -5.64 0.11
C VAL A 198 -13.04 -6.86 0.89
N VAL A 199 -14.34 -7.14 0.98
CA VAL A 199 -14.88 -8.37 1.59
C VAL A 199 -14.37 -9.61 0.87
N VAL A 200 -14.50 -9.65 -0.45
CA VAL A 200 -14.04 -10.79 -1.26
C VAL A 200 -12.52 -10.96 -1.18
N TYR A 201 -11.76 -9.85 -1.18
CA TYR A 201 -10.32 -9.88 -0.93
C TYR A 201 -9.99 -10.49 0.45
N ALA A 202 -10.67 -10.02 1.51
CA ALA A 202 -10.46 -10.48 2.89
C ALA A 202 -10.81 -11.97 3.02
N LEU A 203 -11.96 -12.41 2.50
CA LEU A 203 -12.38 -13.81 2.49
C LEU A 203 -11.36 -14.70 1.74
N GLY A 204 -10.83 -14.23 0.60
CA GLY A 204 -9.81 -14.96 -0.14
C GLY A 204 -8.43 -15.01 0.54
N ALA A 205 -8.18 -14.18 1.56
CA ALA A 205 -6.94 -14.18 2.35
C ALA A 205 -7.04 -15.05 3.61
N LEU A 206 -8.25 -15.26 4.14
CA LEU A 206 -8.49 -16.03 5.36
C LEU A 206 -8.35 -17.54 5.10
N PRO A 207 -7.79 -18.30 6.06
CA PRO A 207 -7.72 -19.76 5.96
C PRO A 207 -9.10 -20.40 6.19
N GLY A 208 -9.23 -21.67 5.76
CA GLY A 208 -10.47 -22.46 5.92
C GLY A 208 -11.32 -22.44 4.64
N ASP A 209 -12.48 -23.11 4.69
CA ASP A 209 -13.32 -23.40 3.51
C ASP A 209 -14.73 -22.78 3.60
N THR A 210 -15.11 -22.22 4.76
CA THR A 210 -16.46 -21.67 5.00
C THR A 210 -16.81 -20.53 4.05
N GLN A 211 -15.83 -19.80 3.56
CA GLN A 211 -15.98 -18.68 2.64
C GLN A 211 -16.02 -19.06 1.15
N LEU A 212 -15.71 -20.31 0.79
CA LEU A 212 -15.56 -20.72 -0.61
C LEU A 212 -16.85 -20.53 -1.42
N GLU A 213 -18.02 -20.78 -0.83
CA GLU A 213 -19.30 -20.57 -1.51
C GLU A 213 -19.50 -19.09 -1.87
N THR A 214 -19.21 -18.19 -0.94
CA THR A 214 -19.28 -16.74 -1.19
C THR A 214 -18.28 -16.31 -2.28
N LEU A 215 -17.06 -16.85 -2.27
CA LEU A 215 -16.06 -16.58 -3.30
C LEU A 215 -16.51 -17.09 -4.68
N ARG A 216 -17.14 -18.27 -4.74
CA ARG A 216 -17.71 -18.81 -6.00
C ARG A 216 -18.85 -17.94 -6.53
N ALA A 217 -19.75 -17.49 -5.66
CA ALA A 217 -20.80 -16.55 -6.04
C ALA A 217 -20.23 -15.22 -6.58
N ALA A 218 -19.15 -14.73 -5.96
CA ALA A 218 -18.49 -13.50 -6.34
C ALA A 218 -17.79 -13.56 -7.72
N LEU A 219 -17.57 -14.72 -8.31
CA LEU A 219 -17.14 -14.84 -9.72
C LEU A 219 -18.14 -14.24 -10.73
N GLN A 220 -19.41 -14.08 -10.32
CA GLN A 220 -20.47 -13.51 -11.15
C GLN A 220 -20.83 -12.07 -10.76
N ASP A 221 -20.06 -11.42 -9.89
CA ASP A 221 -20.34 -10.04 -9.48
C ASP A 221 -20.33 -9.08 -10.69
N ALA A 222 -21.17 -8.06 -10.63
CA ALA A 222 -21.23 -7.03 -11.66
C ALA A 222 -19.90 -6.27 -11.82
N ALA A 223 -19.17 -6.03 -10.70
CA ALA A 223 -17.92 -5.31 -10.70
C ALA A 223 -16.73 -6.23 -11.05
N PRO A 224 -15.91 -5.89 -12.05
CA PRO A 224 -14.79 -6.72 -12.50
C PRO A 224 -13.77 -7.03 -11.40
N ASP A 225 -13.39 -6.04 -10.60
CA ASP A 225 -12.40 -6.18 -9.53
C ASP A 225 -12.91 -7.07 -8.38
N VAL A 226 -14.23 -7.17 -8.16
CA VAL A 226 -14.80 -8.16 -7.25
C VAL A 226 -14.60 -9.58 -7.80
N ARG A 227 -14.91 -9.80 -9.11
CA ARG A 227 -14.67 -11.08 -9.78
C ARG A 227 -13.20 -11.50 -9.76
N TRP A 228 -12.29 -10.55 -10.00
CA TRP A 228 -10.84 -10.80 -9.97
C TRP A 228 -10.35 -11.23 -8.58
N ASN A 229 -10.78 -10.51 -7.54
CA ASN A 229 -10.44 -10.88 -6.16
C ASN A 229 -11.00 -12.27 -5.79
N ALA A 230 -12.21 -12.59 -6.25
CA ALA A 230 -12.82 -13.92 -6.05
C ALA A 230 -11.98 -15.03 -6.69
N ALA A 231 -11.58 -14.84 -7.95
CA ALA A 231 -10.76 -15.80 -8.67
C ALA A 231 -9.38 -16.01 -8.03
N VAL A 232 -8.74 -14.92 -7.60
CA VAL A 232 -7.46 -14.98 -6.87
C VAL A 232 -7.64 -15.67 -5.51
N GLY A 233 -8.71 -15.34 -4.77
CA GLY A 233 -9.04 -15.98 -3.51
C GLY A 233 -9.24 -17.50 -3.67
N LEU A 234 -10.06 -17.91 -4.62
CA LEU A 234 -10.29 -19.33 -4.93
C LEU A 234 -8.99 -20.06 -5.32
N ALA A 235 -8.13 -19.40 -6.12
CA ALA A 235 -6.85 -19.99 -6.50
C ALA A 235 -5.93 -20.24 -5.30
N ARG A 236 -5.93 -19.36 -4.29
CA ARG A 236 -5.18 -19.56 -3.04
C ARG A 236 -5.66 -20.79 -2.26
N HIS A 237 -6.95 -21.08 -2.35
CA HIS A 237 -7.57 -22.27 -1.75
C HIS A 237 -7.51 -23.53 -2.64
N GLY A 238 -6.84 -23.47 -3.80
CA GLY A 238 -6.72 -24.57 -4.75
C GLY A 238 -8.03 -24.86 -5.53
N ASP A 239 -9.04 -23.99 -5.45
CA ASP A 239 -10.31 -24.13 -6.15
C ASP A 239 -10.20 -23.59 -7.58
N ARG A 240 -10.43 -24.47 -8.57
CA ARG A 240 -10.29 -24.17 -9.99
C ARG A 240 -11.50 -23.47 -10.62
N GLN A 241 -12.58 -23.23 -9.88
CA GLN A 241 -13.78 -22.60 -10.45
C GLN A 241 -13.51 -21.16 -10.92
N GLY A 242 -12.47 -20.50 -10.38
CA GLY A 242 -12.02 -19.20 -10.83
C GLY A 242 -11.20 -19.18 -12.12
N ALA A 243 -10.85 -20.34 -12.72
CA ALA A 243 -9.92 -20.43 -13.86
C ALA A 243 -10.35 -19.60 -15.09
N GLY A 244 -11.67 -19.53 -15.37
CA GLY A 244 -12.21 -18.71 -16.46
C GLY A 244 -11.95 -17.21 -16.27
N VAL A 245 -12.09 -16.71 -15.04
CA VAL A 245 -11.82 -15.32 -14.69
C VAL A 245 -10.30 -15.06 -14.69
N ILE A 246 -9.50 -16.01 -14.20
CA ILE A 246 -8.02 -15.91 -14.27
C ILE A 246 -7.56 -15.80 -15.73
N ARG A 247 -8.16 -16.54 -16.65
CA ARG A 247 -7.87 -16.41 -18.10
C ARG A 247 -8.16 -15.01 -18.61
N GLN A 248 -9.26 -14.40 -18.19
CA GLN A 248 -9.58 -13.00 -18.53
C GLN A 248 -8.57 -12.02 -17.93
N MET A 249 -8.10 -12.24 -16.69
CA MET A 249 -7.10 -11.39 -16.05
C MET A 249 -5.74 -11.38 -16.75
N ILE A 250 -5.38 -12.45 -17.45
CA ILE A 250 -4.14 -12.53 -18.22
C ILE A 250 -4.31 -12.17 -19.71
N ASP A 251 -5.53 -11.84 -20.14
CA ASP A 251 -5.81 -11.31 -21.47
C ASP A 251 -5.69 -9.78 -21.43
N ARG A 252 -4.63 -9.26 -22.05
CA ARG A 252 -4.32 -7.83 -22.03
C ARG A 252 -5.44 -7.00 -22.66
N ASP A 253 -5.96 -7.42 -23.79
CA ASP A 253 -6.99 -6.66 -24.52
C ASP A 253 -8.27 -6.55 -23.69
N TYR A 254 -8.64 -7.64 -23.01
CA TYR A 254 -9.75 -7.64 -22.07
C TYR A 254 -9.51 -6.68 -20.90
N VAL A 255 -8.35 -6.76 -20.26
CA VAL A 255 -8.04 -5.94 -19.08
C VAL A 255 -7.98 -4.46 -19.46
N GLU A 256 -7.38 -4.10 -20.61
CA GLU A 256 -7.35 -2.73 -21.11
C GLU A 256 -8.74 -2.17 -21.39
N HIS A 257 -9.65 -2.99 -21.87
CA HIS A 257 -11.04 -2.58 -22.11
C HIS A 257 -11.80 -2.32 -20.81
N VAL A 258 -11.53 -3.11 -19.78
CA VAL A 258 -12.26 -3.07 -18.49
C VAL A 258 -11.69 -2.05 -17.52
N VAL A 259 -10.35 -1.90 -17.48
CA VAL A 259 -9.68 -0.95 -16.59
C VAL A 259 -9.80 0.45 -17.14
N THR A 260 -10.66 1.26 -16.55
CA THR A 260 -10.74 2.69 -16.87
C THR A 260 -9.54 3.40 -16.28
N ARG A 261 -8.70 4.00 -17.12
CA ARG A 261 -7.59 4.83 -16.67
C ARG A 261 -8.13 6.16 -16.16
N ASP A 262 -7.97 6.41 -14.86
CA ASP A 262 -8.12 7.76 -14.34
C ASP A 262 -6.89 8.58 -14.74
N VAL A 263 -7.11 9.64 -15.54
CA VAL A 263 -6.06 10.54 -16.05
C VAL A 263 -5.27 11.24 -14.93
N ARG A 264 -5.75 11.17 -13.69
CA ARG A 264 -5.12 11.77 -12.51
C ARG A 264 -4.23 10.79 -11.71
N GLN A 265 -4.16 9.53 -12.13
CA GLN A 265 -3.29 8.55 -11.46
C GLN A 265 -1.82 8.81 -11.80
N ASP A 266 -1.01 8.67 -10.77
CA ASP A 266 0.45 8.78 -10.81
C ASP A 266 1.02 7.96 -11.98
N GLN A 267 1.94 8.56 -12.75
CA GLN A 267 2.53 7.94 -13.96
C GLN A 267 3.26 6.61 -13.66
N ASP A 268 3.59 6.36 -12.40
CA ASP A 268 4.29 5.15 -11.96
C ASP A 268 3.34 3.95 -11.74
N LEU A 269 2.01 4.15 -11.72
CA LEU A 269 1.02 3.10 -11.55
C LEU A 269 0.61 2.51 -12.90
N ASP A 270 0.73 1.19 -13.05
CA ASP A 270 0.22 0.44 -14.20
C ASP A 270 -0.86 -0.55 -13.72
N PRO A 271 -2.11 -0.10 -13.54
CA PRO A 271 -3.19 -0.94 -13.03
C PRO A 271 -3.49 -2.14 -13.93
N ILE A 272 -3.21 -2.05 -15.23
CA ILE A 272 -3.37 -3.15 -16.16
C ILE A 272 -2.34 -4.24 -15.85
N ALA A 273 -1.06 -3.85 -15.68
CA ALA A 273 -0.03 -4.80 -15.30
C ALA A 273 -0.31 -5.44 -13.94
N ASP A 274 -0.83 -4.69 -12.97
CA ASP A 274 -1.14 -5.20 -11.64
C ASP A 274 -2.23 -6.28 -11.67
N VAL A 275 -3.30 -6.09 -12.45
CA VAL A 275 -4.33 -7.13 -12.66
C VAL A 275 -3.73 -8.35 -13.33
N MET A 276 -2.96 -8.18 -14.41
CA MET A 276 -2.34 -9.29 -15.13
C MET A 276 -1.36 -10.07 -14.25
N ILE A 277 -0.53 -9.41 -13.46
CA ILE A 277 0.39 -10.04 -12.52
C ILE A 277 -0.38 -10.85 -11.46
N SER A 278 -1.49 -10.32 -10.96
CA SER A 278 -2.36 -11.04 -10.01
C SER A 278 -2.96 -12.29 -10.63
N GLY A 279 -3.42 -12.22 -11.88
CA GLY A 279 -3.89 -13.37 -12.66
C GLY A 279 -2.81 -14.43 -12.91
N LEU A 280 -1.59 -13.99 -13.28
CA LEU A 280 -0.44 -14.90 -13.48
C LEU A 280 -0.05 -15.63 -12.19
N ARG A 281 -0.06 -14.95 -11.04
CA ARG A 281 0.19 -15.55 -9.73
C ARG A 281 -0.90 -16.57 -9.35
N ALA A 282 -2.16 -16.25 -9.65
CA ALA A 282 -3.28 -17.16 -9.42
C ALA A 282 -3.18 -18.41 -10.31
N ALA A 283 -2.83 -18.27 -11.59
CA ALA A 283 -2.59 -19.38 -12.51
C ALA A 283 -1.46 -20.28 -12.01
N ALA A 284 -0.36 -19.68 -11.52
CA ALA A 284 0.76 -20.39 -10.92
C ALA A 284 0.35 -21.18 -9.66
N ALA A 285 -0.46 -20.59 -8.78
CA ALA A 285 -0.96 -21.24 -7.57
C ALA A 285 -1.83 -22.45 -7.88
N LEU A 286 -2.67 -22.39 -8.93
CA LEU A 286 -3.51 -23.51 -9.39
C LEU A 286 -2.71 -24.57 -10.17
N LYS A 287 -1.48 -24.27 -10.61
CA LYS A 287 -0.72 -25.09 -11.55
C LYS A 287 -1.58 -25.48 -12.77
N ASP A 288 -2.24 -24.48 -13.37
CA ASP A 288 -3.18 -24.70 -14.46
C ASP A 288 -2.44 -24.77 -15.80
N GLU A 289 -2.20 -25.99 -16.25
CA GLU A 289 -1.52 -26.27 -17.52
C GLU A 289 -2.26 -25.73 -18.75
N THR A 290 -3.57 -25.51 -18.66
CA THR A 290 -4.36 -24.97 -19.78
C THR A 290 -4.03 -23.51 -20.07
N LEU A 291 -3.37 -22.82 -19.14
CA LEU A 291 -2.91 -21.44 -19.28
C LEU A 291 -1.44 -21.34 -19.69
N ARG A 292 -0.72 -22.45 -19.83
CA ARG A 292 0.70 -22.49 -20.14
C ARG A 292 1.04 -21.75 -21.44
N GLU A 293 0.30 -22.00 -22.52
CA GLU A 293 0.55 -21.38 -23.82
C GLU A 293 0.29 -19.86 -23.82
N PRO A 294 -0.86 -19.36 -23.33
CA PRO A 294 -1.06 -17.92 -23.15
C PRO A 294 0.04 -17.25 -22.28
N ILE A 295 0.42 -17.88 -21.18
CA ILE A 295 1.46 -17.35 -20.28
C ILE A 295 2.84 -17.32 -20.98
N ALA A 296 3.16 -18.35 -21.81
CA ALA A 296 4.40 -18.37 -22.59
C ALA A 296 4.45 -17.21 -23.60
N THR A 297 3.31 -16.92 -24.26
CA THR A 297 3.20 -15.77 -25.16
C THR A 297 3.44 -14.45 -24.43
N LEU A 298 2.80 -14.26 -23.25
CA LEU A 298 3.00 -13.06 -22.43
C LEU A 298 4.45 -12.90 -21.99
N SER A 299 5.14 -13.97 -21.65
CA SER A 299 6.55 -13.92 -21.23
C SER A 299 7.50 -13.38 -22.28
N GLN A 300 7.14 -13.50 -23.57
CA GLN A 300 7.95 -13.07 -24.69
C GLN A 300 7.49 -11.75 -25.31
N GLN A 301 6.18 -11.51 -25.38
CA GLN A 301 5.60 -10.48 -26.24
C GLN A 301 4.89 -9.35 -25.51
N ASP A 302 4.61 -9.51 -24.19
CA ASP A 302 3.90 -8.44 -23.47
C ASP A 302 4.73 -7.16 -23.41
N ARG A 303 4.07 -6.00 -23.59
CA ARG A 303 4.74 -4.70 -23.57
C ARG A 303 5.31 -4.30 -22.21
N SER A 304 4.72 -4.80 -21.10
CA SER A 304 5.17 -4.53 -19.74
C SER A 304 6.27 -5.53 -19.32
N MET A 305 7.44 -5.01 -18.97
CA MET A 305 8.53 -5.83 -18.41
C MET A 305 8.11 -6.56 -17.14
N LYS A 306 7.28 -5.92 -16.29
CA LYS A 306 6.76 -6.50 -15.06
C LYS A 306 5.89 -7.73 -15.35
N VAL A 307 5.02 -7.65 -16.36
CA VAL A 307 4.16 -8.76 -16.79
C VAL A 307 5.02 -9.90 -17.38
N ARG A 308 5.99 -9.59 -18.27
CA ARG A 308 6.89 -10.60 -18.81
C ARG A 308 7.62 -11.37 -17.70
N GLN A 309 8.14 -10.67 -16.71
CA GLN A 309 8.83 -11.30 -15.58
C GLN A 309 7.87 -12.19 -14.77
N ALA A 310 6.68 -11.70 -14.43
CA ALA A 310 5.67 -12.48 -13.71
C ALA A 310 5.24 -13.74 -14.51
N ALA A 311 5.13 -13.62 -15.83
CA ALA A 311 4.79 -14.74 -16.70
C ALA A 311 5.90 -15.81 -16.69
N LEU A 312 7.19 -15.43 -16.72
CA LEU A 312 8.31 -16.37 -16.59
C LEU A 312 8.29 -17.10 -15.24
N GLU A 313 7.96 -16.41 -14.15
CA GLU A 313 7.82 -17.00 -12.82
C GLU A 313 6.64 -17.99 -12.77
N ALA A 314 5.50 -17.61 -13.37
CA ALA A 314 4.32 -18.47 -13.44
C ALA A 314 4.61 -19.76 -14.24
N LEU A 315 5.30 -19.67 -15.37
CA LEU A 315 5.70 -20.85 -16.16
C LEU A 315 6.55 -21.84 -15.38
N LYS A 316 7.48 -21.35 -14.55
CA LYS A 316 8.30 -22.21 -13.68
C LYS A 316 7.48 -22.94 -12.62
N ALA A 317 6.41 -22.33 -12.14
CA ALA A 317 5.54 -22.93 -11.12
C ALA A 317 4.55 -23.96 -11.70
N ILE A 318 4.15 -23.78 -12.97
CA ILE A 318 3.24 -24.71 -13.69
C ILE A 318 4.02 -25.92 -14.25
N SER A 319 5.34 -25.81 -14.42
CA SER A 319 6.21 -26.94 -14.84
C SER A 319 6.44 -27.88 -13.68
#